data_7f479108a80f98537f2e6aaed6f06ca8
#
_entry.id   7f479108a80f98537f2e6aaed6f06ca8
#
_cell.length_a   1.000
_cell.length_b   1.000
_cell.length_c   1.000
_cell.angle_alpha   90.00
_cell.angle_beta   90.00
_cell.angle_gamma   90.00
#
_symmetry.space_group_name_H-M   'P 1'
#
loop_
_entity.id
_entity.type
_entity.pdbx_description
1 polymer ?
#
loop_
_entity_poly.entity_id
_entity_poly.type
_entity_poly.pdbx_seq_one_letter_code
_entity_poly.pdbx_strand_id
1 'polypeptide(L)'
;ERFQRMGVHEISHFSEVTSGTQVIIRSHGVARAVYEGLERQEAIIKDATCPYVKRIHNIVSQGSEQGRTPIIIGIPTHPEVEGIAGWCQDPHVFENAEALEQWLVEDPERQHMPLIMVSQTTSTEKLWKNCTETIKKLCTNCEIFDTICSATEKRQSEAARLAQRCESMIVIGDRNSSNTKRLREICSEVCKHTCLIDSGADLSAADYIGKSSVGITAGASTPQWIIKEVYNIMSDEIKTEATEESFDQLLEQYDKSLNTGDKVTGIVTGITPTEIAVDLGTKHAGYI
;
A
#
# COMPACT_ATOMS: atom_id res chain seq x y z
N GLU A 1 15.66 -11.67 8.21
CA GLU A 1 16.78 -12.65 8.26
C GLU A 1 17.47 -12.86 6.90
N ARG A 2 16.74 -13.09 5.76
CA ARG A 2 17.36 -13.34 4.44
C ARG A 2 18.24 -12.17 3.99
N PHE A 3 17.76 -10.94 4.07
CA PHE A 3 18.54 -9.75 3.71
C PHE A 3 19.73 -9.51 4.64
N GLN A 4 19.58 -9.78 5.93
CA GLN A 4 20.67 -9.69 6.89
C GLN A 4 21.82 -10.65 6.55
N ARG A 5 21.49 -11.89 6.11
CA ARG A 5 22.49 -12.87 5.62
C ARG A 5 23.20 -12.40 4.34
N MET A 6 22.59 -11.51 3.58
CA MET A 6 23.17 -10.87 2.39
C MET A 6 23.96 -9.60 2.71
N GLY A 7 24.12 -9.25 4.00
CA GLY A 7 24.83 -8.05 4.43
C GLY A 7 24.02 -6.76 4.34
N VAL A 8 22.68 -6.87 4.20
CA VAL A 8 21.78 -5.71 4.24
C VAL A 8 21.33 -5.50 5.68
N HIS A 9 21.56 -4.29 6.20
CA HIS A 9 21.18 -3.90 7.55
C HIS A 9 20.12 -2.83 7.52
N GLU A 10 19.16 -2.91 8.45
CA GLU A 10 18.20 -1.85 8.67
C GLU A 10 18.89 -0.73 9.45
N ILE A 11 18.71 0.52 9.00
CA ILE A 11 19.17 1.72 9.68
C ILE A 11 17.96 2.49 10.19
N SER A 12 18.04 3.01 11.41
CA SER A 12 16.97 3.77 12.03
C SER A 12 17.12 5.28 11.81
N HIS A 13 18.36 5.75 11.64
CA HIS A 13 18.65 7.16 11.44
C HIS A 13 19.80 7.35 10.44
N PHE A 14 19.72 8.39 9.61
CA PHE A 14 20.74 8.68 8.59
C PHE A 14 22.14 8.96 9.16
N SER A 15 22.24 9.34 10.46
CA SER A 15 23.55 9.52 11.12
C SER A 15 24.38 8.22 11.28
N GLU A 16 23.74 7.06 11.11
CA GLU A 16 24.44 5.77 11.10
C GLU A 16 25.17 5.49 9.79
N VAL A 17 24.92 6.33 8.77
CA VAL A 17 25.46 6.17 7.41
C VAL A 17 26.77 6.92 7.29
N THR A 18 27.76 6.28 6.66
CA THR A 18 29.06 6.90 6.32
C THR A 18 29.14 7.19 4.82
N SER A 19 30.01 8.13 4.42
CA SER A 19 30.23 8.47 3.01
C SER A 19 30.47 7.24 2.14
N GLY A 20 29.82 7.19 0.99
CA GLY A 20 29.88 6.07 0.03
C GLY A 20 29.04 4.84 0.38
N THR A 21 28.36 4.82 1.53
CA THR A 21 27.42 3.74 1.87
C THR A 21 26.27 3.70 0.90
N GLN A 22 25.92 2.52 0.38
CA GLN A 22 24.72 2.35 -0.44
C GLN A 22 23.49 2.21 0.48
N VAL A 23 22.50 3.07 0.30
CA VAL A 23 21.26 3.08 1.07
C VAL A 23 20.07 2.85 0.15
N ILE A 24 19.21 1.91 0.51
CA ILE A 24 17.96 1.64 -0.21
C ILE A 24 16.81 2.26 0.57
N ILE A 25 16.09 3.20 -0.05
CA ILE A 25 14.83 3.71 0.49
C ILE A 25 13.72 2.74 0.11
N ARG A 26 12.98 2.26 1.10
CA ARG A 26 11.88 1.31 0.91
C ARG A 26 10.69 1.93 0.16
N SER A 27 9.78 1.08 -0.32
CA SER A 27 8.61 1.48 -1.12
C SER A 27 7.66 2.47 -0.45
N HIS A 28 7.63 2.52 0.88
CA HIS A 28 6.82 3.49 1.65
C HIS A 28 7.33 4.93 1.57
N GLY A 29 8.53 5.14 1.02
CA GLY A 29 9.18 6.42 1.07
C GLY A 29 9.66 6.79 2.48
N VAL A 30 10.25 7.96 2.58
CA VAL A 30 10.70 8.59 3.84
C VAL A 30 10.46 10.09 3.78
N ALA A 31 10.51 10.76 4.93
CA ALA A 31 10.41 12.21 5.02
C ALA A 31 11.56 12.89 4.25
N ARG A 32 11.31 14.10 3.74
CA ARG A 32 12.28 14.92 2.99
C ARG A 32 13.59 15.11 3.76
N ALA A 33 13.50 15.36 5.07
CA ALA A 33 14.66 15.52 5.93
C ALA A 33 15.60 14.29 5.96
N VAL A 34 15.07 13.08 5.72
CA VAL A 34 15.88 11.86 5.63
C VAL A 34 16.69 11.86 4.33
N TYR A 35 16.09 12.25 3.19
CA TYR A 35 16.83 12.42 1.94
C TYR A 35 17.96 13.42 2.08
N GLU A 36 17.66 14.62 2.60
CA GLU A 36 18.64 15.68 2.82
C GLU A 36 19.74 15.26 3.82
N GLY A 37 19.37 14.43 4.81
CA GLY A 37 20.32 13.85 5.76
C GLY A 37 21.28 12.86 5.10
N LEU A 38 20.75 11.96 4.27
CA LEU A 38 21.54 10.98 3.52
C LEU A 38 22.48 11.65 2.50
N GLU A 39 22.00 12.68 1.80
CA GLU A 39 22.81 13.48 0.88
C GLU A 39 23.97 14.17 1.59
N ARG A 40 23.73 14.76 2.76
CA ARG A 40 24.80 15.36 3.59
C ARG A 40 25.83 14.36 4.08
N GLN A 41 25.45 13.09 4.24
CA GLN A 41 26.37 11.98 4.54
C GLN A 41 27.05 11.41 3.29
N GLU A 42 26.81 12.00 2.12
CA GLU A 42 27.33 11.51 0.82
C GLU A 42 26.99 10.04 0.56
N ALA A 43 25.80 9.60 0.96
CA ALA A 43 25.30 8.25 0.73
C ALA A 43 24.94 8.04 -0.77
N ILE A 44 25.15 6.83 -1.24
CA ILE A 44 24.67 6.41 -2.58
C ILE A 44 23.22 5.94 -2.43
N ILE A 45 22.27 6.83 -2.70
CA ILE A 45 20.85 6.56 -2.51
C ILE A 45 20.30 5.74 -3.68
N LYS A 46 19.68 4.60 -3.36
CA LYS A 46 18.84 3.80 -4.27
C LYS A 46 17.39 3.96 -3.81
N ASP A 47 16.68 4.85 -4.47
CA ASP A 47 15.31 5.17 -4.09
C ASP A 47 14.31 4.20 -4.72
N ALA A 48 13.82 3.25 -3.91
CA ALA A 48 12.77 2.30 -4.29
C ALA A 48 11.37 2.74 -3.82
N THR A 49 11.18 4.02 -3.53
CA THR A 49 9.86 4.57 -3.18
C THR A 49 8.86 4.30 -4.31
N CYS A 50 7.71 3.74 -3.95
CA CYS A 50 6.63 3.47 -4.90
C CYS A 50 6.23 4.77 -5.64
N PRO A 51 6.04 4.75 -6.98
CA PRO A 51 5.62 5.93 -7.74
C PRO A 51 4.32 6.57 -7.24
N TYR A 52 3.38 5.78 -6.76
CA TYR A 52 2.16 6.30 -6.12
C TYR A 52 2.47 7.13 -4.88
N VAL A 53 3.40 6.66 -4.03
CA VAL A 53 3.83 7.41 -2.84
C VAL A 53 4.60 8.67 -3.24
N LYS A 54 5.50 8.61 -4.24
CA LYS A 54 6.19 9.80 -4.77
C LYS A 54 5.21 10.85 -5.29
N ARG A 55 4.14 10.41 -5.97
CA ARG A 55 3.07 11.31 -6.42
C ARG A 55 2.44 12.04 -5.24
N ILE A 56 2.16 11.34 -4.12
CA ILE A 56 1.59 11.97 -2.93
C ILE A 56 2.56 12.98 -2.33
N HIS A 57 3.86 12.63 -2.21
CA HIS A 57 4.89 13.56 -1.75
C HIS A 57 4.88 14.86 -2.57
N ASN A 58 4.80 14.76 -3.89
CA ASN A 58 4.75 15.94 -4.77
C ASN A 58 3.47 16.76 -4.57
N ILE A 59 2.30 16.10 -4.44
CA ILE A 59 1.02 16.77 -4.21
C ILE A 59 1.05 17.59 -2.93
N VAL A 60 1.45 16.97 -1.81
CA VAL A 60 1.45 17.66 -0.50
C VAL A 60 2.52 18.74 -0.41
N SER A 61 3.69 18.54 -1.03
CA SER A 61 4.75 19.53 -1.10
C SER A 61 4.30 20.77 -1.88
N GLN A 62 3.76 20.59 -3.09
CA GLN A 62 3.26 21.68 -3.92
C GLN A 62 2.08 22.41 -3.27
N GLY A 63 1.15 21.66 -2.66
CA GLY A 63 0.04 22.26 -1.91
C GLY A 63 0.52 23.12 -0.75
N SER A 64 1.49 22.64 0.00
CA SER A 64 2.10 23.36 1.13
C SER A 64 2.84 24.63 0.67
N GLU A 65 3.56 24.57 -0.46
CA GLU A 65 4.21 25.73 -1.10
C GLU A 65 3.20 26.79 -1.56
N GLN A 66 1.98 26.38 -1.90
CA GLN A 66 0.85 27.25 -2.27
C GLN A 66 0.08 27.78 -1.05
N GLY A 67 0.53 27.48 0.18
CA GLY A 67 -0.12 27.90 1.42
C GLY A 67 -1.37 27.10 1.78
N ARG A 68 -1.53 25.88 1.25
CA ARG A 68 -2.59 24.95 1.63
C ARG A 68 -2.17 24.09 2.81
N THR A 69 -3.09 23.88 3.74
CA THR A 69 -2.88 22.95 4.86
C THR A 69 -3.17 21.53 4.44
N PRO A 70 -2.20 20.61 4.56
CA PRO A 70 -2.38 19.22 4.16
C PRO A 70 -3.22 18.41 5.15
N ILE A 71 -4.21 17.70 4.61
CA ILE A 71 -5.00 16.68 5.30
C ILE A 71 -4.61 15.32 4.71
N ILE A 72 -4.17 14.41 5.56
CA ILE A 72 -3.74 13.06 5.19
C ILE A 72 -4.71 12.06 5.82
N ILE A 73 -5.42 11.30 5.02
CA ILE A 73 -6.29 10.23 5.49
C ILE A 73 -5.48 8.93 5.56
N GLY A 74 -5.22 8.46 6.78
CA GLY A 74 -4.39 7.27 7.00
C GLY A 74 -4.03 7.09 8.47
N ILE A 75 -3.23 6.07 8.76
CA ILE A 75 -2.78 5.71 10.11
C ILE A 75 -1.55 6.56 10.46
N PRO A 76 -1.59 7.42 11.50
CA PRO A 76 -0.52 8.37 11.82
C PRO A 76 0.86 7.73 12.00
N THR A 77 0.90 6.56 12.63
CA THR A 77 2.14 5.82 12.92
C THR A 77 2.61 4.92 11.78
N HIS A 78 1.93 4.96 10.63
CA HIS A 78 2.33 4.16 9.48
C HIS A 78 3.50 4.83 8.76
N PRO A 79 4.57 4.08 8.39
CA PRO A 79 5.76 4.65 7.75
C PRO A 79 5.50 5.46 6.47
N GLU A 80 4.48 5.06 5.68
CA GLU A 80 4.08 5.81 4.48
C GLU A 80 3.50 7.18 4.86
N VAL A 81 2.64 7.23 5.89
CA VAL A 81 2.00 8.46 6.35
C VAL A 81 3.01 9.39 7.00
N GLU A 82 3.92 8.85 7.83
CA GLU A 82 5.05 9.62 8.38
C GLU A 82 5.95 10.19 7.26
N GLY A 83 6.20 9.36 6.23
CA GLY A 83 6.90 9.80 5.03
C GLY A 83 6.20 10.97 4.34
N ILE A 84 4.90 10.84 4.03
CA ILE A 84 4.08 11.89 3.38
C ILE A 84 4.07 13.17 4.23
N ALA A 85 3.83 13.06 5.52
CA ALA A 85 3.80 14.20 6.44
C ALA A 85 5.11 14.97 6.46
N GLY A 86 6.24 14.29 6.29
CA GLY A 86 7.56 14.92 6.22
C GLY A 86 7.87 15.68 4.92
N TRP A 87 6.95 15.72 3.93
CA TRP A 87 7.08 16.50 2.70
C TRP A 87 6.28 17.80 2.68
N CYS A 88 5.58 18.12 3.75
CA CYS A 88 4.75 19.32 3.85
C CYS A 88 4.86 19.99 5.21
N GLN A 89 4.31 21.20 5.33
CA GLN A 89 4.27 21.95 6.58
C GLN A 89 2.90 21.75 7.24
N ASP A 90 2.90 21.61 8.56
CA ASP A 90 1.70 21.52 9.40
C ASP A 90 0.65 20.50 8.91
N PRO A 91 1.02 19.23 8.65
CA PRO A 91 0.08 18.22 8.18
C PRO A 91 -0.86 17.77 9.30
N HIS A 92 -2.13 17.57 8.98
CA HIS A 92 -3.11 16.96 9.85
C HIS A 92 -3.47 15.55 9.35
N VAL A 93 -3.35 14.55 10.23
CA VAL A 93 -3.58 13.13 9.87
C VAL A 93 -4.83 12.63 10.58
N PHE A 94 -5.73 11.98 9.82
CA PHE A 94 -6.98 11.45 10.35
C PHE A 94 -7.19 9.98 9.93
N GLU A 95 -7.54 9.14 10.90
CA GLU A 95 -7.82 7.71 10.68
C GLU A 95 -9.26 7.43 10.22
N ASN A 96 -10.17 8.37 10.44
CA ASN A 96 -11.60 8.24 10.13
C ASN A 96 -12.25 9.60 9.87
N ALA A 97 -13.49 9.57 9.35
CA ALA A 97 -14.25 10.77 9.03
C ALA A 97 -14.72 11.52 10.27
N GLU A 98 -14.96 10.81 11.36
CA GLU A 98 -15.44 11.38 12.62
C GLU A 98 -14.37 12.30 13.24
N ALA A 99 -13.10 11.85 13.27
CA ALA A 99 -11.99 12.66 13.76
C ALA A 99 -11.75 13.89 12.87
N LEU A 100 -11.89 13.74 11.55
CA LEU A 100 -11.81 14.85 10.61
C LEU A 100 -12.96 15.86 10.82
N GLU A 101 -14.20 15.38 10.99
CA GLU A 101 -15.36 16.23 11.25
C GLU A 101 -15.21 16.99 12.57
N GLN A 102 -14.77 16.30 13.62
CA GLN A 102 -14.54 16.93 14.92
C GLN A 102 -13.52 18.06 14.81
N TRP A 103 -12.38 17.81 14.15
CA TRP A 103 -11.34 18.83 13.95
C TRP A 103 -11.87 20.06 13.19
N LEU A 104 -12.72 19.87 12.17
CA LEU A 104 -13.31 20.97 11.41
C LEU A 104 -14.35 21.75 12.19
N VAL A 105 -15.09 21.11 13.10
CA VAL A 105 -16.16 21.75 13.90
C VAL A 105 -15.60 22.45 15.13
N GLU A 106 -14.50 21.98 15.70
CA GLU A 106 -13.84 22.62 16.85
C GLU A 106 -13.39 24.05 16.56
N ASP A 107 -13.06 24.34 15.29
CA ASP A 107 -12.67 25.68 14.86
C ASP A 107 -13.28 25.98 13.47
N PRO A 108 -14.34 26.78 13.41
CA PRO A 108 -15.03 27.10 12.16
C PRO A 108 -14.15 27.80 11.10
N GLU A 109 -13.05 28.44 11.49
CA GLU A 109 -12.13 29.06 10.53
C GLU A 109 -11.47 28.02 9.63
N ARG A 110 -11.25 26.80 10.15
CA ARG A 110 -10.68 25.66 9.40
C ARG A 110 -11.52 25.27 8.18
N GLN A 111 -12.84 25.51 8.23
CA GLN A 111 -13.74 25.21 7.11
C GLN A 111 -13.54 26.14 5.90
N HIS A 112 -12.88 27.28 6.12
CA HIS A 112 -12.59 28.30 5.10
C HIS A 112 -11.12 28.33 4.70
N MET A 113 -10.26 27.64 5.44
CA MET A 113 -8.82 27.55 5.11
C MET A 113 -8.61 26.89 3.74
N PRO A 114 -7.55 27.29 3.02
CA PRO A 114 -7.12 26.54 1.84
C PRO A 114 -6.55 25.19 2.27
N LEU A 115 -7.24 24.11 1.95
CA LEU A 115 -6.90 22.76 2.31
C LEU A 115 -6.49 21.94 1.09
N ILE A 116 -5.68 20.91 1.30
CA ILE A 116 -5.38 19.88 0.31
C ILE A 116 -5.51 18.51 0.97
N MET A 117 -6.30 17.60 0.41
CA MET A 117 -6.56 16.29 1.00
C MET A 117 -6.04 15.17 0.12
N VAL A 118 -5.28 14.28 0.74
CA VAL A 118 -4.73 13.04 0.15
C VAL A 118 -5.04 11.85 1.05
N SER A 119 -4.86 10.63 0.53
CA SER A 119 -5.02 9.38 1.28
C SER A 119 -3.75 8.55 1.24
N GLN A 120 -3.52 7.77 2.30
CA GLN A 120 -2.58 6.65 2.28
C GLN A 120 -2.96 5.68 1.16
N THR A 121 -1.97 5.16 0.42
CA THR A 121 -2.20 4.34 -0.79
C THR A 121 -2.98 3.05 -0.51
N THR A 122 -2.96 2.55 0.71
CA THR A 122 -3.63 1.31 1.15
C THR A 122 -4.96 1.55 1.87
N SER A 123 -5.47 2.77 1.89
CA SER A 123 -6.78 3.09 2.46
C SER A 123 -7.92 2.37 1.74
N THR A 124 -9.06 2.23 2.41
CA THR A 124 -10.26 1.67 1.77
C THR A 124 -11.06 2.75 1.06
N GLU A 125 -11.72 2.38 -0.05
CA GLU A 125 -12.66 3.26 -0.76
C GLU A 125 -13.74 3.84 0.16
N LYS A 126 -14.27 3.01 1.08
CA LYS A 126 -15.29 3.41 2.05
C LYS A 126 -14.80 4.54 2.96
N LEU A 127 -13.58 4.40 3.53
CA LEU A 127 -12.98 5.43 4.37
C LEU A 127 -12.77 6.73 3.58
N TRP A 128 -12.18 6.62 2.39
CA TRP A 128 -11.93 7.76 1.51
C TRP A 128 -13.21 8.50 1.15
N LYS A 129 -14.25 7.75 0.76
CA LYS A 129 -15.56 8.31 0.42
C LYS A 129 -16.17 9.08 1.60
N ASN A 130 -16.20 8.50 2.80
CA ASN A 130 -16.73 9.15 4.00
C ASN A 130 -15.98 10.46 4.29
N CYS A 131 -14.64 10.45 4.28
CA CYS A 131 -13.85 11.66 4.51
C CYS A 131 -14.07 12.71 3.42
N THR A 132 -14.20 12.29 2.16
CA THR A 132 -14.48 13.19 1.03
C THR A 132 -15.86 13.84 1.16
N GLU A 133 -16.88 13.10 1.58
CA GLU A 133 -18.22 13.62 1.85
C GLU A 133 -18.21 14.63 2.99
N THR A 134 -17.49 14.35 4.08
CA THR A 134 -17.30 15.27 5.22
C THR A 134 -16.66 16.59 4.76
N ILE A 135 -15.53 16.52 4.03
CA ILE A 135 -14.86 17.73 3.51
C ILE A 135 -15.77 18.52 2.57
N LYS A 136 -16.46 17.87 1.63
CA LYS A 136 -17.34 18.56 0.69
C LYS A 136 -18.54 19.21 1.36
N LYS A 137 -19.00 18.67 2.48
CA LYS A 137 -20.11 19.21 3.27
C LYS A 137 -19.71 20.43 4.10
N LEU A 138 -18.50 20.41 4.67
CA LEU A 138 -18.08 21.40 5.66
C LEU A 138 -17.11 22.43 5.12
N CYS A 139 -16.29 22.11 4.12
CA CYS A 139 -15.24 22.99 3.62
C CYS A 139 -15.58 23.60 2.27
N THR A 140 -15.22 24.87 2.10
CA THR A 140 -15.45 25.63 0.86
C THR A 140 -14.23 25.70 -0.04
N ASN A 141 -13.03 25.42 0.48
CA ASN A 141 -11.74 25.56 -0.23
C ASN A 141 -10.80 24.40 0.03
N CYS A 142 -11.15 23.20 -0.45
CA CYS A 142 -10.30 22.04 -0.34
C CYS A 142 -10.07 21.39 -1.72
N GLU A 143 -8.79 21.20 -2.09
CA GLU A 143 -8.40 20.37 -3.22
C GLU A 143 -8.32 18.92 -2.75
N ILE A 144 -8.99 18.02 -3.46
CA ILE A 144 -9.11 16.61 -3.07
C ILE A 144 -8.44 15.75 -4.16
N PHE A 145 -7.44 14.98 -3.77
CA PHE A 145 -6.72 14.07 -4.66
C PHE A 145 -6.93 12.64 -4.19
N ASP A 146 -7.61 11.84 -5.03
CA ASP A 146 -7.68 10.40 -4.79
C ASP A 146 -6.30 9.80 -5.06
N THR A 147 -5.70 9.31 -3.99
CA THR A 147 -4.36 8.73 -4.00
C THR A 147 -4.33 7.27 -3.56
N ILE A 148 -5.50 6.63 -3.44
CA ILE A 148 -5.57 5.18 -3.25
C ILE A 148 -4.94 4.50 -4.47
N CYS A 149 -4.07 3.52 -4.23
CA CYS A 149 -3.41 2.81 -5.30
C CYS A 149 -4.41 1.93 -6.06
N SER A 150 -4.51 2.06 -7.39
CA SER A 150 -5.42 1.27 -8.23
C SER A 150 -5.19 -0.25 -8.10
N ALA A 151 -3.94 -0.67 -7.87
CA ALA A 151 -3.63 -2.07 -7.60
C ALA A 151 -4.17 -2.53 -6.24
N THR A 152 -4.19 -1.64 -5.24
CA THR A 152 -4.80 -1.90 -3.93
C THR A 152 -6.32 -2.01 -4.06
N GLU A 153 -6.96 -1.07 -4.76
CA GLU A 153 -8.40 -1.05 -5.01
C GLU A 153 -8.87 -2.33 -5.72
N LYS A 154 -8.22 -2.69 -6.84
CA LYS A 154 -8.51 -3.94 -7.56
C LYS A 154 -8.40 -5.16 -6.65
N ARG A 155 -7.30 -5.27 -5.88
CA ARG A 155 -7.08 -6.39 -4.96
C ARG A 155 -8.15 -6.46 -3.87
N GLN A 156 -8.54 -5.34 -3.30
CA GLN A 156 -9.60 -5.25 -2.30
C GLN A 156 -10.96 -5.68 -2.88
N SER A 157 -11.31 -5.19 -4.06
CA SER A 157 -12.55 -5.55 -4.76
C SER A 157 -12.59 -7.03 -5.13
N GLU A 158 -11.48 -7.61 -5.61
CA GLU A 158 -11.39 -9.03 -5.92
C GLU A 158 -11.49 -9.90 -4.67
N ALA A 159 -10.81 -9.52 -3.59
CA ALA A 159 -10.86 -10.22 -2.31
C ALA A 159 -12.29 -10.21 -1.74
N ALA A 160 -13.00 -9.08 -1.79
CA ALA A 160 -14.40 -8.97 -1.37
C ALA A 160 -15.31 -9.90 -2.19
N ARG A 161 -15.16 -9.91 -3.53
CA ARG A 161 -15.96 -10.79 -4.42
C ARG A 161 -15.66 -12.27 -4.16
N LEU A 162 -14.40 -12.62 -3.93
CA LEU A 162 -14.02 -13.99 -3.61
C LEU A 162 -14.61 -14.41 -2.26
N ALA A 163 -14.51 -13.57 -1.25
CA ALA A 163 -15.03 -13.83 0.10
C ALA A 163 -16.55 -14.05 0.14
N GLN A 164 -17.32 -13.41 -0.75
CA GLN A 164 -18.76 -13.64 -0.88
C GLN A 164 -19.12 -15.06 -1.41
N ARG A 165 -18.18 -15.74 -2.04
CA ARG A 165 -18.38 -17.01 -2.73
C ARG A 165 -17.76 -18.20 -2.01
N CYS A 166 -17.00 -17.94 -0.94
CA CYS A 166 -16.26 -18.95 -0.19
C CYS A 166 -16.78 -19.11 1.24
N GLU A 167 -16.73 -20.32 1.76
CA GLU A 167 -17.03 -20.60 3.15
C GLU A 167 -15.88 -20.21 4.09
N SER A 168 -14.65 -20.24 3.57
CA SER A 168 -13.46 -19.81 4.30
C SER A 168 -12.54 -18.97 3.42
N MET A 169 -11.86 -17.99 4.03
CA MET A 169 -10.88 -17.13 3.36
C MET A 169 -9.56 -17.18 4.09
N ILE A 170 -8.50 -17.41 3.33
CA ILE A 170 -7.12 -17.36 3.80
C ILE A 170 -6.46 -16.13 3.21
N VAL A 171 -6.07 -15.20 4.08
CA VAL A 171 -5.33 -14.00 3.71
C VAL A 171 -3.87 -14.22 4.08
N ILE A 172 -2.98 -14.19 3.10
CA ILE A 172 -1.55 -14.47 3.28
C ILE A 172 -0.75 -13.18 3.27
N GLY A 173 0.10 -12.98 4.27
CA GLY A 173 1.07 -11.87 4.32
C GLY A 173 1.32 -11.35 5.71
N ASP A 174 2.32 -10.48 5.83
CA ASP A 174 2.78 -9.92 7.10
C ASP A 174 1.63 -9.26 7.88
N ARG A 175 1.47 -9.70 9.14
CA ARG A 175 0.47 -9.19 10.09
C ARG A 175 0.63 -7.70 10.40
N ASN A 176 1.81 -7.13 10.15
CA ASN A 176 2.07 -5.70 10.32
C ASN A 176 1.78 -4.88 9.06
N SER A 177 1.63 -5.53 7.90
CA SER A 177 1.31 -4.87 6.65
C SER A 177 -0.10 -4.27 6.67
N SER A 178 -0.20 -2.96 6.46
CA SER A 178 -1.47 -2.24 6.36
C SER A 178 -2.38 -2.84 5.28
N ASN A 179 -1.84 -3.11 4.08
CA ASN A 179 -2.61 -3.72 3.00
C ASN A 179 -3.13 -5.13 3.36
N THR A 180 -2.33 -5.95 4.05
CA THR A 180 -2.74 -7.29 4.47
C THR A 180 -3.85 -7.24 5.52
N LYS A 181 -3.73 -6.35 6.51
CA LYS A 181 -4.77 -6.11 7.52
C LYS A 181 -6.09 -5.69 6.87
N ARG A 182 -6.03 -4.76 5.91
CA ARG A 182 -7.23 -4.29 5.19
C ARG A 182 -7.90 -5.39 4.38
N LEU A 183 -7.12 -6.25 3.70
CA LEU A 183 -7.67 -7.41 2.99
C LEU A 183 -8.41 -8.35 3.95
N ARG A 184 -7.83 -8.63 5.12
CA ARG A 184 -8.48 -9.44 6.16
C ARG A 184 -9.79 -8.81 6.61
N GLU A 185 -9.80 -7.51 6.93
CA GLU A 185 -10.99 -6.78 7.35
C GLU A 185 -12.12 -6.90 6.31
N ILE A 186 -11.81 -6.58 5.05
CA ILE A 186 -12.75 -6.65 3.93
C ILE A 186 -13.31 -8.07 3.75
N CYS A 187 -12.46 -9.09 3.79
CA CYS A 187 -12.92 -10.48 3.71
C CYS A 187 -13.80 -10.85 4.90
N SER A 188 -13.45 -10.41 6.11
CA SER A 188 -14.20 -10.73 7.35
C SER A 188 -15.58 -10.07 7.40
N GLU A 189 -15.82 -8.98 6.68
CA GLU A 189 -17.14 -8.35 6.60
C GLU A 189 -18.19 -9.28 5.95
N VAL A 190 -17.77 -10.17 5.06
CA VAL A 190 -18.68 -11.04 4.28
C VAL A 190 -18.44 -12.53 4.48
N CYS A 191 -17.25 -12.95 4.86
CA CYS A 191 -16.89 -14.35 5.15
C CYS A 191 -16.55 -14.52 6.65
N LYS A 192 -17.36 -15.26 7.39
CA LYS A 192 -17.19 -15.46 8.84
C LYS A 192 -15.89 -16.20 9.20
N HIS A 193 -15.44 -17.08 8.33
CA HIS A 193 -14.21 -17.85 8.52
C HIS A 193 -13.11 -17.21 7.70
N THR A 194 -12.52 -16.13 8.22
CA THR A 194 -11.38 -15.45 7.58
C THR A 194 -10.18 -15.50 8.51
N CYS A 195 -9.11 -16.17 8.10
CA CYS A 195 -7.84 -16.21 8.81
C CYS A 195 -6.77 -15.36 8.10
N LEU A 196 -5.79 -14.90 8.88
CA LEU A 196 -4.60 -14.21 8.42
C LEU A 196 -3.38 -15.00 8.85
N ILE A 197 -2.55 -15.38 7.87
CA ILE A 197 -1.35 -16.19 8.08
C ILE A 197 -0.13 -15.50 7.45
N ASP A 198 1.03 -15.66 8.04
CA ASP A 198 2.30 -15.18 7.50
C ASP A 198 2.97 -16.22 6.58
N SER A 199 2.73 -17.52 6.84
CA SER A 199 3.31 -18.65 6.12
C SER A 199 2.44 -19.89 6.20
N GLY A 200 2.79 -20.95 5.49
CA GLY A 200 2.12 -22.25 5.57
C GLY A 200 2.16 -22.88 6.97
N ALA A 201 3.15 -22.55 7.79
CA ALA A 201 3.26 -23.04 9.17
C ALA A 201 2.15 -22.51 10.11
N ASP A 202 1.53 -21.39 9.76
CA ASP A 202 0.42 -20.79 10.53
C ASP A 202 -0.96 -21.33 10.12
N LEU A 203 -1.00 -22.14 9.05
CA LEU A 203 -2.25 -22.67 8.50
C LEU A 203 -2.80 -23.76 9.42
N SER A 204 -4.07 -23.62 9.81
CA SER A 204 -4.76 -24.64 10.60
C SER A 204 -5.67 -25.49 9.71
N ALA A 205 -5.69 -26.80 9.93
CA ALA A 205 -6.60 -27.69 9.22
C ALA A 205 -8.09 -27.24 9.33
N ALA A 206 -8.48 -26.62 10.45
CA ALA A 206 -9.82 -26.07 10.66
C ALA A 206 -10.16 -24.91 9.71
N ASP A 207 -9.16 -24.26 9.10
CA ASP A 207 -9.39 -23.15 8.18
C ASP A 207 -9.88 -23.61 6.80
N TYR A 208 -9.62 -24.88 6.41
CA TYR A 208 -9.92 -25.38 5.07
C TYR A 208 -10.52 -26.79 5.02
N ILE A 209 -10.21 -27.70 5.98
CA ILE A 209 -10.79 -29.05 5.97
C ILE A 209 -12.28 -29.00 6.26
N GLY A 210 -13.06 -29.74 5.46
CA GLY A 210 -14.52 -29.81 5.58
C GLY A 210 -15.26 -28.58 5.06
N LYS A 211 -14.57 -27.62 4.45
CA LYS A 211 -15.20 -26.50 3.74
C LYS A 211 -15.49 -26.86 2.30
N SER A 212 -16.66 -26.45 1.80
CA SER A 212 -17.05 -26.69 0.40
C SER A 212 -16.28 -25.78 -0.57
N SER A 213 -15.79 -24.64 -0.08
CA SER A 213 -15.01 -23.68 -0.87
C SER A 213 -14.09 -22.85 0.03
N VAL A 214 -12.83 -22.73 -0.39
CA VAL A 214 -11.80 -21.93 0.31
C VAL A 214 -11.20 -20.95 -0.68
N GLY A 215 -11.21 -19.65 -0.32
CA GLY A 215 -10.58 -18.62 -1.10
C GLY A 215 -9.22 -18.24 -0.53
N ILE A 216 -8.24 -17.98 -1.41
CA ILE A 216 -6.92 -17.51 -1.04
C ILE A 216 -6.71 -16.12 -1.62
N THR A 217 -6.27 -15.18 -0.82
CA THR A 217 -5.79 -13.86 -1.25
C THR A 217 -4.49 -13.52 -0.52
N ALA A 218 -3.71 -12.60 -1.07
CA ALA A 218 -2.42 -12.26 -0.49
C ALA A 218 -2.12 -10.76 -0.52
N GLY A 219 -1.36 -10.30 0.45
CA GLY A 219 -0.85 -8.94 0.48
C GLY A 219 0.07 -8.63 -0.71
N ALA A 220 0.16 -7.37 -1.11
CA ALA A 220 0.94 -6.93 -2.28
C ALA A 220 2.43 -7.30 -2.20
N SER A 221 3.00 -7.31 -0.99
CA SER A 221 4.40 -7.66 -0.72
C SER A 221 4.63 -9.14 -0.43
N THR A 222 3.56 -9.97 -0.45
CA THR A 222 3.68 -11.41 -0.16
C THR A 222 4.43 -12.12 -1.28
N PRO A 223 5.54 -12.82 -0.99
CA PRO A 223 6.28 -13.57 -1.98
C PRO A 223 5.44 -14.71 -2.57
N GLN A 224 5.54 -14.90 -3.87
CA GLN A 224 4.80 -15.92 -4.60
C GLN A 224 5.03 -17.35 -4.07
N TRP A 225 6.26 -17.65 -3.61
CA TRP A 225 6.57 -18.97 -3.07
C TRP A 225 5.81 -19.29 -1.78
N ILE A 226 5.45 -18.28 -0.94
CA ILE A 226 4.61 -18.50 0.24
C ILE A 226 3.17 -18.84 -0.19
N ILE A 227 2.67 -18.17 -1.23
CA ILE A 227 1.33 -18.44 -1.76
C ILE A 227 1.25 -19.88 -2.30
N LYS A 228 2.29 -20.30 -3.04
CA LYS A 228 2.42 -21.69 -3.53
C LYS A 228 2.51 -22.70 -2.39
N GLU A 229 3.31 -22.43 -1.37
CA GLU A 229 3.44 -23.28 -0.19
C GLU A 229 2.07 -23.52 0.46
N VAL A 230 1.31 -22.46 0.75
CA VAL A 230 -0.03 -22.57 1.35
C VAL A 230 -0.98 -23.36 0.46
N TYR A 231 -0.98 -23.07 -0.85
CA TYR A 231 -1.81 -23.79 -1.81
C TYR A 231 -1.48 -25.29 -1.84
N ASN A 232 -0.21 -25.67 -1.88
CA ASN A 232 0.22 -27.06 -1.94
C ASN A 232 -0.18 -27.83 -0.67
N ILE A 233 0.04 -27.24 0.53
CA ILE A 233 -0.40 -27.84 1.80
C ILE A 233 -1.90 -28.17 1.76
N MET A 234 -2.70 -27.21 1.31
CA MET A 234 -4.16 -27.41 1.22
C MET A 234 -4.54 -28.45 0.18
N SER A 235 -3.90 -28.43 -1.00
CA SER A 235 -4.20 -29.33 -2.11
C SER A 235 -3.84 -30.78 -1.77
N ASP A 236 -2.72 -31.02 -1.13
CA ASP A 236 -2.26 -32.33 -0.71
C ASP A 236 -3.22 -32.99 0.30
N GLU A 237 -3.78 -32.19 1.20
CA GLU A 237 -4.70 -32.70 2.21
C GLU A 237 -6.15 -32.85 1.72
N ILE A 238 -6.62 -31.96 0.81
CA ILE A 238 -8.00 -31.99 0.28
C ILE A 238 -8.18 -33.02 -0.83
N LYS A 239 -7.09 -33.52 -1.43
CA LYS A 239 -7.11 -34.46 -2.59
C LYS A 239 -8.00 -33.98 -3.73
N THR A 240 -7.96 -32.69 -4.05
CA THR A 240 -8.71 -32.13 -5.16
C THR A 240 -7.93 -32.26 -6.47
N GLU A 241 -8.60 -32.70 -7.55
CA GLU A 241 -8.08 -32.81 -8.92
C GLU A 241 -7.83 -31.45 -9.62
N ALA A 242 -7.59 -30.38 -8.86
CA ALA A 242 -7.13 -29.13 -9.45
C ALA A 242 -5.67 -29.30 -9.84
N THR A 243 -5.41 -29.43 -11.12
CA THR A 243 -4.06 -29.62 -11.66
C THR A 243 -3.17 -28.41 -11.28
N GLU A 244 -1.95 -28.69 -10.81
CA GLU A 244 -0.92 -27.67 -10.50
C GLU A 244 -0.70 -26.67 -11.64
N GLU A 245 -0.87 -27.11 -12.90
CA GLU A 245 -0.81 -26.29 -14.11
C GLU A 245 -1.78 -25.10 -14.10
N SER A 246 -3.01 -25.30 -13.63
CA SER A 246 -4.02 -24.21 -13.59
C SER A 246 -3.66 -23.10 -12.59
N PHE A 247 -3.08 -23.47 -11.45
CA PHE A 247 -2.71 -22.49 -10.41
C PHE A 247 -1.42 -21.75 -10.78
N ASP A 248 -0.42 -22.45 -11.33
CA ASP A 248 0.81 -21.83 -11.82
C ASP A 248 0.52 -20.85 -12.98
N GLN A 249 -0.36 -21.20 -13.90
CA GLN A 249 -0.80 -20.30 -14.99
C GLN A 249 -1.50 -19.04 -14.45
N LEU A 250 -2.32 -19.15 -13.41
CA LEU A 250 -2.96 -18.01 -12.76
C LEU A 250 -1.93 -17.12 -12.05
N LEU A 251 -0.94 -17.71 -11.39
CA LEU A 251 0.15 -16.96 -10.75
C LEU A 251 1.04 -16.26 -11.78
N GLU A 252 1.35 -16.89 -12.91
CA GLU A 252 2.11 -16.28 -14.00
C GLU A 252 1.37 -15.12 -14.66
N GLN A 253 0.04 -15.19 -14.78
CA GLN A 253 -0.77 -14.05 -15.25
C GLN A 253 -0.72 -12.86 -14.28
N TYR A 254 -0.57 -13.13 -12.99
CA TYR A 254 -0.44 -12.10 -11.96
C TYR A 254 0.96 -11.47 -11.92
N ASP A 255 1.97 -12.24 -12.31
CA ASP A 255 3.40 -11.86 -12.29
C ASP A 255 3.93 -11.62 -13.71
N LYS A 256 3.11 -11.04 -14.61
CA LYS A 256 3.57 -10.67 -15.95
C LYS A 256 4.85 -9.85 -15.84
N SER A 257 5.98 -10.55 -15.94
CA SER A 257 7.28 -9.93 -16.14
C SER A 257 7.26 -9.31 -17.54
N LEU A 258 7.39 -8.01 -17.61
CA LEU A 258 7.56 -7.29 -18.88
C LEU A 258 8.94 -7.66 -19.45
N ASN A 259 8.96 -8.12 -20.69
CA ASN A 259 10.19 -8.41 -21.38
C ASN A 259 10.62 -7.18 -22.21
N THR A 260 11.92 -7.07 -22.44
CA THR A 260 12.48 -6.00 -23.31
C THR A 260 11.85 -6.09 -24.70
N GLY A 261 11.16 -5.03 -25.11
CA GLY A 261 10.48 -4.95 -26.40
C GLY A 261 8.96 -5.10 -26.35
N ASP A 262 8.39 -5.42 -25.20
CA ASP A 262 6.94 -5.48 -25.02
C ASP A 262 6.32 -4.08 -25.14
N LYS A 263 5.23 -3.96 -25.88
CA LYS A 263 4.41 -2.75 -25.92
C LYS A 263 3.44 -2.77 -24.76
N VAL A 264 3.56 -1.80 -23.88
CA VAL A 264 2.71 -1.66 -22.72
C VAL A 264 1.96 -0.32 -22.74
N THR A 265 0.77 -0.31 -22.19
CA THR A 265 0.02 0.92 -21.94
C THR A 265 0.03 1.18 -20.45
N GLY A 266 0.40 2.38 -20.05
CA GLY A 266 0.46 2.77 -18.65
C GLY A 266 -0.15 4.14 -18.40
N ILE A 267 -0.38 4.45 -17.15
CA ILE A 267 -0.87 5.75 -16.68
C ILE A 267 0.33 6.53 -16.12
N VAL A 268 0.56 7.73 -16.62
CA VAL A 268 1.61 8.62 -16.10
C VAL A 268 1.23 9.03 -14.67
N THR A 269 2.08 8.67 -13.71
CA THR A 269 1.88 8.93 -12.27
C THR A 269 2.76 10.06 -11.75
N GLY A 270 3.79 10.45 -12.50
CA GLY A 270 4.65 11.56 -12.15
C GLY A 270 5.54 11.98 -13.31
N ILE A 271 5.84 13.28 -13.38
CA ILE A 271 6.77 13.85 -14.35
C ILE A 271 7.77 14.70 -13.57
N THR A 272 9.05 14.43 -13.76
CA THR A 272 10.16 15.25 -13.27
C THR A 272 10.95 15.78 -14.46
N PRO A 273 11.88 16.73 -14.30
CA PRO A 273 12.71 17.21 -15.41
C PRO A 273 13.56 16.12 -16.09
N THR A 274 13.78 14.99 -15.43
CA THR A 274 14.68 13.92 -15.89
C THR A 274 14.01 12.57 -16.07
N GLU A 275 12.73 12.42 -15.67
CA GLU A 275 12.09 11.10 -15.62
C GLU A 275 10.56 11.22 -15.65
N ILE A 276 9.91 10.30 -16.37
CA ILE A 276 8.45 10.12 -16.35
C ILE A 276 8.15 8.79 -15.70
N ALA A 277 7.42 8.80 -14.57
CA ALA A 277 6.96 7.58 -13.91
C ALA A 277 5.61 7.14 -14.51
N VAL A 278 5.52 5.86 -14.88
CA VAL A 278 4.33 5.27 -15.51
C VAL A 278 3.88 4.05 -14.74
N ASP A 279 2.62 4.03 -14.31
CA ASP A 279 1.97 2.84 -13.77
C ASP A 279 1.56 1.92 -14.93
N LEU A 280 2.12 0.74 -14.95
CA LEU A 280 1.87 -0.28 -15.97
C LEU A 280 0.74 -1.26 -15.55
N GLY A 281 0.11 -1.04 -14.40
CA GLY A 281 -0.89 -1.96 -13.83
C GLY A 281 -0.30 -3.31 -13.39
N THR A 282 1.02 -3.38 -13.22
CA THR A 282 1.78 -4.54 -12.75
C THR A 282 2.47 -4.21 -11.43
N LYS A 283 3.23 -5.18 -10.87
CA LYS A 283 4.09 -4.91 -9.69
C LYS A 283 5.27 -3.96 -9.99
N HIS A 284 5.53 -3.68 -11.24
CA HIS A 284 6.66 -2.86 -11.70
C HIS A 284 6.15 -1.51 -12.20
N ALA A 285 6.84 -0.44 -11.80
CA ALA A 285 6.68 0.87 -12.39
C ALA A 285 7.61 1.00 -13.61
N GLY A 286 7.12 1.61 -14.68
CA GLY A 286 7.95 2.01 -15.80
C GLY A 286 8.50 3.42 -15.57
N TYR A 287 9.75 3.64 -15.98
CA TYR A 287 10.39 4.95 -16.02
C TYR A 287 10.85 5.22 -17.44
N ILE A 288 10.54 6.41 -17.97
CA ILE A 288 10.91 6.88 -19.30
C ILE A 288 11.76 8.13 -19.15
#